data_2489e070c88e6ed460c7943184ceecc4
#
_entry.id   2489e070c88e6ed460c7943184ceecc4
#
_cell.length_a   1.000
_cell.length_b   1.000
_cell.length_c   1.000
_cell.angle_alpha   90.00
_cell.angle_beta   90.00
_cell.angle_gamma   90.00
#
_symmetry.space_group_name_H-M   'P 1'
#
loop_
_entity.id
_entity.type
_entity.pdbx_description
1 polymer ?
#
loop_
_entity_poly.entity_id
_entity_poly.type
_entity_poly.pdbx_seq_one_letter_code
_entity_poly.pdbx_strand_id
1 'polypeptide(L)'
;MRNNFWILLFIIFSTNCKMAYKVSDFDKESTPLKPNYSKNHSWAALPGKYSKDLIRITGDYVEKKADVFYIYPTLFSDKKNPSLNADIFNQDFRDEIIQKAIKYQASAWVSSANLYAPFYRQAHYRIFSEPYSIVDLRNESPGIGAWNLAYEDIKDAFEYYLTNYNDDKPIIIATHSQGTMHAIQLVKDYFDDKPLKEKLVAAYLIGTRILPNEFKSIKPMTSPDDIGGFVSWNTYKMNNLPKKKWFIGGVTTNPISWDSKKYSEKEEHRGLLYRDGEIYSNALEVRVSDGILWSSVPKIPGRFFLSLVKNYHYADINLFWLDISENSQNRVDQWYLLNN
;
A
#
# COMPACT_ATOMS: atom_id res chain seq x y z
N MET A 1 -31.48 43.02 45.45
CA MET A 1 -30.62 41.81 45.60
C MET A 1 -30.06 41.48 44.22
N ARG A 2 -28.78 41.78 43.99
CA ARG A 2 -28.09 41.52 42.70
C ARG A 2 -27.26 40.27 42.86
N ASN A 3 -27.67 39.17 42.23
CA ASN A 3 -26.87 37.92 42.17
C ASN A 3 -25.76 38.08 41.13
N ASN A 4 -24.53 38.18 41.59
CA ASN A 4 -23.33 38.11 40.74
C ASN A 4 -23.06 36.63 40.46
N PHE A 5 -23.30 36.21 39.23
CA PHE A 5 -22.88 34.89 38.72
C PHE A 5 -21.41 35.01 38.24
N TRP A 6 -20.50 34.47 39.02
CA TRP A 6 -19.11 34.31 38.62
C TRP A 6 -19.00 33.08 37.70
N ILE A 7 -18.81 33.29 36.41
CA ILE A 7 -18.46 32.22 35.48
C ILE A 7 -16.94 31.99 35.63
N LEU A 8 -16.58 30.90 36.31
CA LEU A 8 -15.21 30.41 36.34
C LEU A 8 -14.86 29.79 34.96
N LEU A 9 -14.13 30.52 34.16
CA LEU A 9 -13.58 30.02 32.88
C LEU A 9 -12.43 29.08 33.20
N PHE A 10 -12.69 27.77 33.20
CA PHE A 10 -11.65 26.74 33.25
C PHE A 10 -10.93 26.73 31.89
N ILE A 11 -9.81 27.45 31.79
CA ILE A 11 -8.87 27.32 30.68
C ILE A 11 -8.16 25.98 30.87
N ILE A 12 -8.67 24.94 30.23
CA ILE A 12 -7.96 23.67 30.10
C ILE A 12 -6.76 23.94 29.17
N PHE A 13 -5.61 24.19 29.75
CA PHE A 13 -4.33 24.07 29.04
C PHE A 13 -4.17 22.58 28.64
N SER A 14 -4.67 22.23 27.47
CA SER A 14 -4.28 21.00 26.80
C SER A 14 -2.81 21.16 26.39
N THR A 15 -1.91 20.83 27.31
CA THR A 15 -0.54 20.55 26.98
C THR A 15 -0.58 19.33 26.03
N ASN A 16 -0.51 19.59 24.72
CA ASN A 16 -0.23 18.57 23.75
C ASN A 16 1.19 18.04 24.00
N CYS A 17 1.35 17.21 25.02
CA CYS A 17 2.51 16.37 25.17
C CYS A 17 2.53 15.45 23.94
N LYS A 18 3.20 15.84 22.88
CA LYS A 18 3.56 14.93 21.79
C LYS A 18 4.36 13.81 22.44
N MET A 19 3.72 12.70 22.73
CA MET A 19 4.42 11.53 23.24
C MET A 19 5.50 11.17 22.22
N ALA A 20 6.74 11.39 22.58
CA ALA A 20 7.88 10.98 21.74
C ALA A 20 7.91 9.44 21.67
N TYR A 21 8.40 8.93 20.56
CA TYR A 21 8.68 7.50 20.47
C TYR A 21 9.72 7.11 21.52
N LYS A 22 9.53 5.95 22.12
CA LYS A 22 10.55 5.36 22.98
C LYS A 22 11.77 5.04 22.11
N VAL A 23 12.91 5.62 22.45
CA VAL A 23 14.16 5.42 21.69
C VAL A 23 14.72 4.03 22.01
N SER A 24 15.07 3.27 20.96
CA SER A 24 15.89 2.06 21.06
C SER A 24 16.79 1.98 19.84
N ASP A 25 17.99 1.47 20.03
CA ASP A 25 18.87 1.12 18.92
C ASP A 25 18.37 -0.15 18.24
N PHE A 26 18.72 -0.32 16.96
CA PHE A 26 18.49 -1.57 16.28
C PHE A 26 19.51 -2.61 16.77
N ASP A 27 19.00 -3.70 17.31
CA ASP A 27 19.79 -4.85 17.71
C ASP A 27 19.26 -6.09 17.00
N LYS A 28 20.09 -6.71 16.19
CA LYS A 28 19.74 -7.87 15.37
C LYS A 28 19.37 -9.10 16.23
N GLU A 29 19.99 -9.26 17.39
CA GLU A 29 19.77 -10.39 18.28
C GLU A 29 18.42 -10.30 19.02
N SER A 30 17.92 -9.09 19.22
CA SER A 30 16.61 -8.82 19.85
C SER A 30 15.47 -8.67 18.85
N THR A 31 15.70 -8.96 17.56
CA THR A 31 14.62 -8.88 16.56
C THR A 31 13.61 -10.02 16.74
N PRO A 32 12.33 -9.79 16.36
CA PRO A 32 11.33 -10.86 16.36
C PRO A 32 11.75 -12.06 15.49
N LEU A 33 11.17 -13.22 15.77
CA LEU A 33 11.46 -14.45 15.04
C LEU A 33 11.23 -14.27 13.53
N LYS A 34 12.14 -14.85 12.73
CA LYS A 34 12.06 -14.85 11.27
C LYS A 34 10.88 -15.71 10.79
N PRO A 35 10.08 -15.23 9.82
CA PRO A 35 9.05 -16.06 9.19
C PRO A 35 9.66 -17.23 8.40
N ASN A 36 8.95 -18.37 8.39
CA ASN A 36 9.29 -19.52 7.55
C ASN A 36 8.23 -19.67 6.46
N TYR A 37 8.54 -19.24 5.23
CA TYR A 37 7.58 -19.20 4.13
C TYR A 37 7.19 -20.57 3.56
N SER A 38 7.82 -21.67 4.00
CA SER A 38 7.31 -23.03 3.76
C SER A 38 6.04 -23.33 4.56
N LYS A 39 5.70 -22.49 5.54
CA LYS A 39 4.55 -22.66 6.42
C LYS A 39 3.44 -21.67 6.05
N ASN A 40 2.22 -22.18 5.91
CA ASN A 40 1.06 -21.37 5.53
C ASN A 40 0.81 -20.18 6.46
N HIS A 41 1.11 -20.34 7.75
CA HIS A 41 0.94 -19.27 8.73
C HIS A 41 1.92 -18.09 8.55
N SER A 42 2.91 -18.20 7.68
CA SER A 42 3.77 -17.07 7.29
C SER A 42 3.18 -16.21 6.16
N TRP A 43 1.96 -16.53 5.72
CA TRP A 43 1.25 -15.79 4.68
C TRP A 43 -0.03 -15.16 5.24
N ALA A 44 -0.23 -13.88 4.98
CA ALA A 44 -1.47 -13.15 5.29
C ALA A 44 -2.59 -13.49 4.30
N ALA A 45 -2.22 -13.80 3.05
CA ALA A 45 -3.10 -14.40 2.05
C ALA A 45 -2.32 -15.41 1.22
N LEU A 46 -2.92 -16.56 0.98
CA LEU A 46 -2.40 -17.64 0.16
C LEU A 46 -3.57 -18.29 -0.58
N PRO A 47 -3.46 -18.56 -1.90
CA PRO A 47 -4.51 -19.21 -2.69
C PRO A 47 -5.07 -20.47 -2.01
N GLY A 48 -6.39 -20.60 -2.01
CA GLY A 48 -7.09 -21.71 -1.34
C GLY A 48 -7.13 -21.62 0.20
N LYS A 49 -6.53 -20.59 0.81
CA LYS A 49 -6.48 -20.38 2.28
C LYS A 49 -6.75 -18.92 2.67
N TYR A 50 -7.61 -18.25 1.91
CA TYR A 50 -8.00 -16.88 2.22
C TYR A 50 -8.78 -16.81 3.52
N SER A 51 -8.62 -15.71 4.27
CA SER A 51 -9.40 -15.45 5.47
C SER A 51 -10.89 -15.29 5.15
N LYS A 52 -11.76 -15.59 6.11
CA LYS A 52 -13.21 -15.37 5.97
C LYS A 52 -13.55 -13.92 5.60
N ASP A 53 -12.76 -12.98 6.10
CA ASP A 53 -12.96 -11.55 5.81
C ASP A 53 -12.63 -11.20 4.37
N LEU A 54 -11.60 -11.80 3.80
CA LEU A 54 -11.25 -11.65 2.38
C LEU A 54 -12.34 -12.29 1.51
N ILE A 55 -12.74 -13.53 1.80
CA ILE A 55 -13.78 -14.25 1.07
C ILE A 55 -15.11 -13.48 1.07
N ARG A 56 -15.46 -12.80 2.16
CA ARG A 56 -16.69 -11.98 2.22
C ARG A 56 -16.69 -10.85 1.18
N ILE A 57 -15.53 -10.30 0.82
CA ILE A 57 -15.41 -9.22 -0.18
C ILE A 57 -15.27 -9.78 -1.59
N THR A 58 -14.52 -10.87 -1.76
CA THR A 58 -14.10 -11.36 -3.08
C THR A 58 -14.88 -12.60 -3.56
N GLY A 59 -15.68 -13.21 -2.69
CA GLY A 59 -16.22 -14.54 -2.92
C GLY A 59 -15.22 -15.66 -2.66
N ASP A 60 -15.65 -16.89 -2.90
CA ASP A 60 -14.80 -18.07 -2.76
C ASP A 60 -13.63 -18.04 -3.74
N TYR A 61 -12.53 -18.67 -3.32
CA TYR A 61 -11.33 -18.75 -4.16
C TYR A 61 -11.62 -19.55 -5.45
N VAL A 62 -11.30 -18.93 -6.56
CA VAL A 62 -11.24 -19.56 -7.89
C VAL A 62 -9.84 -19.31 -8.44
N GLU A 63 -9.16 -20.37 -8.88
CA GLU A 63 -7.81 -20.25 -9.45
C GLU A 63 -7.79 -19.31 -10.66
N LYS A 64 -6.75 -18.47 -10.70
CA LYS A 64 -6.54 -17.47 -11.75
C LYS A 64 -5.33 -17.84 -12.61
N LYS A 65 -5.32 -17.28 -13.82
CA LYS A 65 -4.21 -17.48 -14.77
C LYS A 65 -2.96 -16.66 -14.43
N ALA A 66 -3.10 -15.60 -13.67
CA ALA A 66 -2.00 -14.72 -13.21
C ALA A 66 -1.89 -14.76 -11.70
N ASP A 67 -0.75 -14.32 -11.18
CA ASP A 67 -0.51 -14.17 -9.75
C ASP A 67 -0.30 -12.71 -9.38
N VAL A 68 -0.70 -12.32 -8.17
CA VAL A 68 -0.34 -11.04 -7.56
C VAL A 68 0.46 -11.28 -6.29
N PHE A 69 1.66 -10.71 -6.24
CA PHE A 69 2.47 -10.64 -5.02
C PHE A 69 2.23 -9.28 -4.37
N TYR A 70 1.59 -9.30 -3.19
CA TYR A 70 1.18 -8.08 -2.50
C TYR A 70 2.04 -7.78 -1.28
N ILE A 71 2.63 -6.57 -1.24
CA ILE A 71 3.42 -6.07 -0.12
C ILE A 71 2.67 -4.92 0.55
N TYR A 72 2.11 -5.18 1.73
CA TYR A 72 1.26 -4.24 2.44
C TYR A 72 2.04 -3.12 3.14
N PRO A 73 1.36 -2.00 3.52
CA PRO A 73 1.97 -0.89 4.24
C PRO A 73 2.36 -1.29 5.67
N THR A 74 3.21 -0.51 6.33
CA THR A 74 3.40 -0.69 7.77
C THR A 74 2.15 -0.27 8.54
N LEU A 75 1.69 -1.15 9.41
CA LEU A 75 0.68 -0.90 10.45
C LEU A 75 1.34 -0.79 11.82
N PHE A 76 2.61 -1.11 11.93
CA PHE A 76 3.37 -1.07 13.17
C PHE A 76 3.75 0.36 13.55
N SER A 77 2.92 1.00 14.38
CA SER A 77 3.02 2.43 14.72
C SER A 77 2.83 2.76 16.21
N ASP A 78 2.75 1.76 17.10
CA ASP A 78 2.58 1.98 18.54
C ASP A 78 3.78 2.70 19.14
N LYS A 79 3.56 3.94 19.59
CA LYS A 79 4.62 4.80 20.16
C LYS A 79 5.23 4.26 21.45
N LYS A 80 4.53 3.37 22.15
CA LYS A 80 5.00 2.76 23.41
C LYS A 80 5.86 1.54 23.17
N ASN A 81 5.71 0.89 22.01
CA ASN A 81 6.49 -0.28 21.67
C ASN A 81 7.93 0.13 21.33
N PRO A 82 8.96 -0.37 22.04
CA PRO A 82 10.36 -0.01 21.76
C PRO A 82 10.93 -0.69 20.52
N SER A 83 10.33 -1.79 20.06
CA SER A 83 10.82 -2.58 18.94
C SER A 83 10.82 -1.78 17.63
N LEU A 84 11.84 -1.97 16.81
CA LEU A 84 11.94 -1.37 15.49
C LEU A 84 11.32 -2.24 14.38
N ASN A 85 11.11 -3.55 14.65
CA ASN A 85 10.41 -4.45 13.73
C ASN A 85 9.22 -5.12 14.42
N ALA A 86 8.18 -5.37 13.65
CA ALA A 86 6.97 -5.99 14.13
C ALA A 86 7.17 -7.49 14.41
N ASP A 87 6.59 -7.96 15.52
CA ASP A 87 6.42 -9.38 15.77
C ASP A 87 5.20 -9.90 14.99
N ILE A 88 5.47 -10.61 13.92
CA ILE A 88 4.45 -11.17 13.03
C ILE A 88 3.80 -12.44 13.60
N PHE A 89 4.22 -12.94 14.76
CA PHE A 89 3.58 -14.04 15.47
C PHE A 89 2.57 -13.54 16.52
N ASN A 90 2.52 -12.23 16.77
CA ASN A 90 1.47 -11.62 17.55
C ASN A 90 0.13 -11.70 16.80
N GLN A 91 -0.84 -12.46 17.35
CA GLN A 91 -2.10 -12.75 16.66
C GLN A 91 -2.94 -11.49 16.43
N ASP A 92 -3.04 -10.59 17.39
CA ASP A 92 -3.82 -9.34 17.27
C ASP A 92 -3.27 -8.48 16.12
N PHE A 93 -1.94 -8.43 15.99
CA PHE A 93 -1.30 -7.67 14.91
C PHE A 93 -1.50 -8.33 13.53
N ARG A 94 -1.51 -9.66 13.47
CA ARG A 94 -1.84 -10.40 12.24
C ARG A 94 -3.27 -10.14 11.80
N ASP A 95 -4.20 -10.18 12.76
CA ASP A 95 -5.62 -9.90 12.51
C ASP A 95 -5.80 -8.45 12.02
N GLU A 96 -5.06 -7.50 12.56
CA GLU A 96 -5.04 -6.12 12.10
C GLU A 96 -4.56 -6.01 10.64
N ILE A 97 -3.49 -6.71 10.26
CA ILE A 97 -2.99 -6.76 8.88
C ILE A 97 -4.07 -7.32 7.94
N ILE A 98 -4.68 -8.45 8.31
CA ILE A 98 -5.73 -9.09 7.51
C ILE A 98 -6.94 -8.16 7.35
N GLN A 99 -7.40 -7.56 8.44
CA GLN A 99 -8.58 -6.70 8.46
C GLN A 99 -8.39 -5.37 7.72
N LYS A 100 -7.19 -4.79 7.77
CA LYS A 100 -6.94 -3.46 7.19
C LYS A 100 -6.28 -3.53 5.81
N ALA A 101 -5.18 -4.28 5.68
CA ALA A 101 -4.39 -4.28 4.45
C ALA A 101 -4.86 -5.35 3.45
N ILE A 102 -5.13 -6.57 3.90
CA ILE A 102 -5.55 -7.62 2.98
C ILE A 102 -6.98 -7.40 2.51
N LYS A 103 -7.91 -7.22 3.44
CA LYS A 103 -9.32 -7.06 3.15
C LYS A 103 -9.66 -5.84 2.29
N TYR A 104 -9.09 -4.66 2.60
CA TYR A 104 -9.49 -3.41 1.94
C TYR A 104 -8.53 -2.96 0.84
N GLN A 105 -7.34 -3.53 0.76
CA GLN A 105 -6.36 -3.17 -0.26
C GLN A 105 -6.06 -4.34 -1.19
N ALA A 106 -5.42 -5.41 -0.72
CA ALA A 106 -5.00 -6.54 -1.54
C ALA A 106 -6.17 -7.22 -2.28
N SER A 107 -7.37 -7.18 -1.72
CA SER A 107 -8.59 -7.74 -2.33
C SER A 107 -8.92 -7.17 -3.70
N ALA A 108 -8.42 -5.98 -4.05
CA ALA A 108 -8.66 -5.36 -5.34
C ALA A 108 -8.13 -6.18 -6.54
N TRP A 109 -7.15 -7.06 -6.32
CA TRP A 109 -6.55 -7.88 -7.38
C TRP A 109 -7.06 -9.32 -7.43
N VAL A 110 -7.90 -9.75 -6.46
CA VAL A 110 -8.34 -11.17 -6.37
C VAL A 110 -9.22 -11.60 -7.54
N SER A 111 -9.91 -10.67 -8.20
CA SER A 111 -10.70 -10.96 -9.40
C SER A 111 -9.84 -11.39 -10.59
N SER A 112 -8.62 -10.84 -10.71
CA SER A 112 -7.72 -11.01 -11.86
C SER A 112 -6.56 -11.98 -11.61
N ALA A 113 -6.14 -12.17 -10.35
CA ALA A 113 -4.94 -12.92 -10.01
C ALA A 113 -5.06 -13.69 -8.68
N ASN A 114 -4.27 -14.75 -8.54
CA ASN A 114 -4.10 -15.48 -7.29
C ASN A 114 -3.30 -14.61 -6.31
N LEU A 115 -3.84 -14.32 -5.14
CA LEU A 115 -3.23 -13.40 -4.18
C LEU A 115 -2.25 -14.13 -3.26
N TYR A 116 -1.00 -13.68 -3.30
CA TYR A 116 0.08 -14.04 -2.37
C TYR A 116 0.51 -12.80 -1.58
N ALA A 117 0.32 -12.82 -0.28
CA ALA A 117 0.73 -11.74 0.62
C ALA A 117 1.48 -12.32 1.83
N PRO A 118 2.81 -12.18 1.91
CA PRO A 118 3.58 -12.69 3.04
C PRO A 118 3.39 -11.83 4.28
N PHE A 119 3.38 -12.42 5.47
CA PHE A 119 3.72 -11.68 6.67
C PHE A 119 5.23 -11.41 6.69
N TYR A 120 5.63 -10.19 6.98
CA TYR A 120 7.03 -9.80 7.10
C TYR A 120 7.22 -8.89 8.32
N ARG A 121 8.41 -8.90 8.90
CA ARG A 121 8.76 -8.09 10.07
C ARG A 121 8.87 -6.62 9.68
N GLN A 122 7.73 -6.02 9.33
CA GLN A 122 7.67 -4.62 8.87
C GLN A 122 8.37 -3.68 9.84
N ALA A 123 9.07 -2.69 9.29
CA ALA A 123 9.73 -1.70 10.10
C ALA A 123 8.70 -0.75 10.72
N HIS A 124 8.94 -0.32 11.96
CA HIS A 124 8.06 0.58 12.68
C HIS A 124 7.94 1.93 11.97
N TYR A 125 6.75 2.53 11.97
CA TYR A 125 6.49 3.82 11.31
C TYR A 125 7.46 4.95 11.73
N ARG A 126 8.10 4.86 12.90
CA ARG A 126 9.11 5.83 13.39
C ARG A 126 10.33 5.97 12.47
N ILE A 127 10.64 4.97 11.62
CA ILE A 127 11.76 5.06 10.67
C ILE A 127 11.62 6.19 9.65
N PHE A 128 10.45 6.81 9.55
CA PHE A 128 10.22 8.01 8.73
C PHE A 128 10.43 9.32 9.49
N SER A 129 10.94 9.26 10.73
CA SER A 129 11.14 10.41 11.60
C SER A 129 12.50 10.33 12.31
N GLU A 130 13.11 11.50 12.57
CA GLU A 130 14.32 11.56 13.36
C GLU A 130 14.13 11.00 14.80
N PRO A 131 15.14 10.35 15.39
CA PRO A 131 16.48 10.07 14.85
C PRO A 131 16.59 8.80 14.00
N TYR A 132 15.48 8.10 13.70
CA TYR A 132 15.43 6.82 13.00
C TYR A 132 15.32 6.95 11.47
N SER A 133 15.33 8.20 10.96
CA SER A 133 14.98 8.48 9.57
C SER A 133 15.84 7.70 8.58
N ILE A 134 15.17 6.99 7.67
CA ILE A 134 15.77 6.33 6.50
C ILE A 134 15.70 7.20 5.24
N VAL A 135 15.14 8.43 5.34
CA VAL A 135 14.85 9.28 4.17
C VAL A 135 16.12 9.64 3.41
N ASP A 136 17.23 9.81 4.10
CA ASP A 136 18.53 10.10 3.49
C ASP A 136 19.36 8.84 3.22
N LEU A 137 18.84 7.63 3.51
CA LEU A 137 19.50 6.33 3.36
C LEU A 137 20.94 6.32 3.92
N ARG A 138 21.23 7.16 4.91
CA ARG A 138 22.54 7.18 5.57
C ARG A 138 22.67 5.90 6.39
N ASN A 139 23.77 5.18 6.18
CA ASN A 139 24.04 3.90 6.86
C ASN A 139 24.14 3.99 8.41
N GLU A 140 24.04 5.18 8.97
CA GLU A 140 24.18 5.45 10.40
C GLU A 140 22.84 5.54 11.16
N SER A 141 21.69 5.54 10.44
CA SER A 141 20.39 5.61 11.10
C SER A 141 20.03 4.27 11.76
N PRO A 142 19.60 4.25 13.03
CA PRO A 142 19.07 3.04 13.66
C PRO A 142 17.91 2.38 12.88
N GLY A 143 17.19 3.15 12.07
CA GLY A 143 16.11 2.65 11.23
C GLY A 143 16.58 1.80 10.05
N ILE A 144 17.83 1.95 9.57
CA ILE A 144 18.34 1.19 8.41
C ILE A 144 18.40 -0.31 8.70
N GLY A 145 18.83 -0.72 9.88
CA GLY A 145 18.84 -2.14 10.25
C GLY A 145 17.45 -2.76 10.21
N ALA A 146 16.46 -2.06 10.78
CA ALA A 146 15.07 -2.50 10.75
C ALA A 146 14.48 -2.52 9.34
N TRP A 147 14.84 -1.55 8.51
CA TRP A 147 14.46 -1.48 7.11
C TRP A 147 14.98 -2.67 6.31
N ASN A 148 16.28 -2.96 6.44
CA ASN A 148 16.92 -4.06 5.74
C ASN A 148 16.34 -5.42 6.16
N LEU A 149 16.07 -5.60 7.47
CA LEU A 149 15.45 -6.82 7.98
C LEU A 149 14.06 -7.07 7.36
N ALA A 150 13.26 -6.01 7.22
CA ALA A 150 11.95 -6.10 6.58
C ALA A 150 12.07 -6.48 5.09
N TYR A 151 13.05 -5.91 4.39
CA TYR A 151 13.31 -6.24 2.99
C TYR A 151 13.83 -7.67 2.82
N GLU A 152 14.71 -8.16 3.70
CA GLU A 152 15.17 -9.55 3.69
C GLU A 152 13.99 -10.54 3.77
N ASP A 153 13.02 -10.30 4.65
CA ASP A 153 11.82 -11.12 4.75
C ASP A 153 10.99 -11.12 3.45
N ILE A 154 10.79 -9.94 2.86
CA ILE A 154 10.04 -9.79 1.60
C ILE A 154 10.75 -10.53 0.46
N LYS A 155 12.08 -10.42 0.39
CA LYS A 155 12.91 -11.11 -0.59
C LYS A 155 12.81 -12.62 -0.44
N ASP A 156 12.98 -13.14 0.77
CA ASP A 156 12.86 -14.59 1.06
C ASP A 156 11.45 -15.11 0.68
N ALA A 157 10.40 -14.34 0.98
CA ALA A 157 9.04 -14.68 0.62
C ALA A 157 8.84 -14.73 -0.89
N PHE A 158 9.40 -13.75 -1.61
CA PHE A 158 9.29 -13.68 -3.06
C PHE A 158 10.05 -14.82 -3.75
N GLU A 159 11.27 -15.14 -3.29
CA GLU A 159 12.05 -16.28 -3.79
C GLU A 159 11.34 -17.61 -3.52
N TYR A 160 10.75 -17.76 -2.32
CA TYR A 160 9.95 -18.95 -2.01
C TYR A 160 8.71 -19.05 -2.91
N TYR A 161 8.00 -17.93 -3.13
CA TYR A 161 6.85 -17.84 -4.02
C TYR A 161 7.23 -18.25 -5.46
N LEU A 162 8.29 -17.68 -6.02
CA LEU A 162 8.75 -18.01 -7.38
C LEU A 162 9.07 -19.50 -7.54
N THR A 163 9.70 -20.09 -6.52
CA THR A 163 10.17 -21.49 -6.59
C THR A 163 9.06 -22.51 -6.36
N ASN A 164 8.04 -22.16 -5.53
CA ASN A 164 7.12 -23.18 -5.01
C ASN A 164 5.65 -22.94 -5.39
N TYR A 165 5.28 -21.75 -5.85
CA TYR A 165 3.89 -21.39 -6.05
C TYR A 165 3.56 -20.77 -7.41
N ASN A 166 4.48 -20.06 -8.05
CA ASN A 166 4.16 -19.26 -9.25
C ASN A 166 3.78 -20.12 -10.46
N ASP A 167 4.39 -21.32 -10.60
CA ASP A 167 4.10 -22.25 -11.70
C ASP A 167 4.08 -21.56 -13.08
N ASP A 168 5.10 -20.72 -13.31
CA ASP A 168 5.35 -20.00 -14.56
C ASP A 168 4.28 -18.96 -14.97
N LYS A 169 3.33 -18.62 -14.10
CA LYS A 169 2.27 -17.64 -14.35
C LYS A 169 2.82 -16.21 -14.44
N PRO A 170 2.16 -15.33 -15.22
CA PRO A 170 2.49 -13.89 -15.23
C PRO A 170 2.18 -13.25 -13.87
N ILE A 171 2.94 -12.21 -13.53
CA ILE A 171 3.03 -11.65 -12.19
C ILE A 171 2.59 -10.20 -12.17
N ILE A 172 1.70 -9.87 -11.24
CA ILE A 172 1.42 -8.50 -10.80
C ILE A 172 2.19 -8.26 -9.50
N ILE A 173 2.95 -7.17 -9.42
CA ILE A 173 3.50 -6.66 -8.17
C ILE A 173 2.56 -5.56 -7.68
N ALA A 174 1.92 -5.74 -6.54
CA ALA A 174 0.98 -4.77 -5.99
C ALA A 174 1.40 -4.37 -4.57
N THR A 175 1.38 -3.06 -4.26
CA THR A 175 2.03 -2.59 -3.05
C THR A 175 1.44 -1.28 -2.54
N HIS A 176 1.66 -0.99 -1.24
CA HIS A 176 1.29 0.29 -0.67
C HIS A 176 2.32 0.82 0.34
N SER A 177 2.62 2.14 0.28
CA SER A 177 3.40 2.89 1.29
C SER A 177 4.79 2.27 1.56
N GLN A 178 5.09 1.82 2.78
CA GLN A 178 6.35 1.13 3.11
C GLN A 178 6.58 -0.09 2.21
N GLY A 179 5.52 -0.87 1.93
CA GLY A 179 5.59 -1.98 0.99
C GLY A 179 6.04 -1.57 -0.41
N THR A 180 5.59 -0.39 -0.88
CA THR A 180 6.03 0.16 -2.16
C THR A 180 7.51 0.54 -2.15
N MET A 181 7.99 1.13 -1.08
CA MET A 181 9.41 1.47 -0.96
C MET A 181 10.30 0.23 -1.00
N HIS A 182 9.89 -0.89 -0.38
CA HIS A 182 10.56 -2.18 -0.52
C HIS A 182 10.42 -2.76 -1.93
N ALA A 183 9.25 -2.61 -2.54
CA ALA A 183 9.00 -3.13 -3.89
C ALA A 183 9.83 -2.43 -4.97
N ILE A 184 10.21 -1.16 -4.80
CA ILE A 184 11.16 -0.50 -5.69
C ILE A 184 12.47 -1.30 -5.76
N GLN A 185 12.99 -1.74 -4.61
CA GLN A 185 14.19 -2.58 -4.58
C GLN A 185 13.92 -3.97 -5.16
N LEU A 186 12.78 -4.58 -4.84
CA LEU A 186 12.40 -5.89 -5.37
C LEU A 186 12.31 -5.89 -6.91
N VAL A 187 11.69 -4.85 -7.48
CA VAL A 187 11.60 -4.69 -8.94
C VAL A 187 12.99 -4.53 -9.58
N LYS A 188 13.90 -3.77 -8.94
CA LYS A 188 15.30 -3.65 -9.39
C LYS A 188 16.04 -4.99 -9.32
N ASP A 189 15.83 -5.77 -8.29
CA ASP A 189 16.55 -7.01 -8.06
C ASP A 189 16.09 -8.14 -8.99
N TYR A 190 14.81 -8.19 -9.34
CA TYR A 190 14.22 -9.34 -10.03
C TYR A 190 13.67 -9.06 -11.43
N PHE A 191 13.25 -7.82 -11.75
CA PHE A 191 12.55 -7.51 -12.99
C PHE A 191 13.31 -6.52 -13.89
N ASP A 192 13.93 -5.46 -13.33
CA ASP A 192 14.55 -4.40 -14.11
C ASP A 192 15.83 -4.89 -14.79
N ASP A 193 15.83 -4.99 -16.12
CA ASP A 193 16.88 -5.63 -16.93
C ASP A 193 17.15 -7.10 -16.56
N LYS A 194 16.10 -7.84 -16.14
CA LYS A 194 16.16 -9.25 -15.77
C LYS A 194 15.19 -10.09 -16.60
N PRO A 195 15.43 -11.40 -16.78
CA PRO A 195 14.54 -12.27 -17.55
C PRO A 195 13.10 -12.30 -17.02
N LEU A 196 12.91 -12.17 -15.70
CA LEU A 196 11.58 -12.19 -15.09
C LEU A 196 10.68 -11.01 -15.51
N LYS A 197 11.26 -9.96 -16.12
CA LYS A 197 10.51 -8.85 -16.71
C LYS A 197 9.46 -9.32 -17.71
N GLU A 198 9.75 -10.34 -18.49
CA GLU A 198 8.84 -10.88 -19.50
C GLU A 198 7.53 -11.43 -18.89
N LYS A 199 7.55 -11.75 -17.59
CA LYS A 199 6.37 -12.17 -16.85
C LYS A 199 5.66 -11.06 -16.11
N LEU A 200 6.21 -9.85 -16.11
CA LEU A 200 5.58 -8.71 -15.42
C LEU A 200 4.35 -8.25 -16.19
N VAL A 201 3.16 -8.45 -15.61
CA VAL A 201 1.93 -7.84 -16.12
C VAL A 201 1.95 -6.35 -15.82
N ALA A 202 2.12 -5.99 -14.55
CA ALA A 202 2.18 -4.60 -14.08
C ALA A 202 2.76 -4.52 -12.66
N ALA A 203 3.43 -3.41 -12.33
CA ALA A 203 3.79 -3.05 -10.97
C ALA A 203 2.93 -1.88 -10.50
N TYR A 204 2.00 -2.14 -9.58
CA TYR A 204 1.19 -1.12 -8.89
C TYR A 204 1.95 -0.64 -7.65
N LEU A 205 2.74 0.41 -7.81
CA LEU A 205 3.65 0.96 -6.81
C LEU A 205 3.02 2.21 -6.16
N ILE A 206 2.13 1.99 -5.20
CA ILE A 206 1.21 3.02 -4.71
C ILE A 206 1.68 3.61 -3.38
N GLY A 207 1.49 4.93 -3.19
CA GLY A 207 1.64 5.59 -1.89
C GLY A 207 3.05 6.05 -1.56
N THR A 208 3.94 6.16 -2.55
CA THR A 208 5.24 6.82 -2.42
C THR A 208 5.60 7.59 -3.69
N ARG A 209 6.65 8.42 -3.63
CA ARG A 209 7.17 9.10 -4.82
C ARG A 209 8.07 8.17 -5.60
N ILE A 210 7.79 7.99 -6.89
CA ILE A 210 8.62 7.25 -7.82
C ILE A 210 8.90 8.15 -9.03
N LEU A 211 10.17 8.28 -9.39
CA LEU A 211 10.56 9.10 -10.54
C LEU A 211 10.31 8.33 -11.85
N PRO A 212 10.06 9.04 -12.97
CA PRO A 212 9.86 8.39 -14.27
C PRO A 212 11.04 7.51 -14.73
N ASN A 213 12.23 7.81 -14.23
CA ASN A 213 13.49 7.10 -14.52
C ASN A 213 13.99 6.26 -13.35
N GLU A 214 13.12 5.86 -12.43
CA GLU A 214 13.47 5.04 -11.26
C GLU A 214 14.08 3.70 -11.67
N PHE A 215 13.59 3.13 -12.76
CA PHE A 215 14.04 1.86 -13.33
C PHE A 215 14.65 2.07 -14.72
N LYS A 216 15.53 1.16 -15.14
CA LYS A 216 16.18 1.19 -16.44
C LYS A 216 15.24 0.76 -17.57
N SER A 217 14.57 -0.38 -17.40
CA SER A 217 13.75 -1.03 -18.41
C SER A 217 12.25 -1.04 -18.09
N ILE A 218 11.85 -0.90 -16.83
CA ILE A 218 10.46 -0.82 -16.39
C ILE A 218 10.00 0.64 -16.46
N LYS A 219 9.04 0.96 -17.33
CA LYS A 219 8.62 2.35 -17.61
C LYS A 219 7.24 2.66 -17.00
N PRO A 220 6.94 3.95 -16.73
CA PRO A 220 5.57 4.34 -16.40
C PRO A 220 4.61 3.93 -17.51
N MET A 221 3.47 3.34 -17.11
CA MET A 221 2.39 3.01 -18.03
C MET A 221 1.45 4.21 -18.18
N THR A 222 1.00 4.46 -19.41
CA THR A 222 0.22 5.65 -19.81
C THR A 222 -1.06 5.31 -20.54
N SER A 223 -1.35 4.02 -20.69
CA SER A 223 -2.59 3.48 -21.27
C SER A 223 -3.17 2.40 -20.35
N PRO A 224 -4.50 2.20 -20.34
CA PRO A 224 -5.13 1.09 -19.63
C PRO A 224 -4.67 -0.29 -20.12
N ASP A 225 -4.16 -0.37 -21.35
CA ASP A 225 -3.74 -1.62 -22.00
C ASP A 225 -2.23 -1.89 -21.90
N ASP A 226 -1.44 -0.92 -21.42
CA ASP A 226 0.01 -1.10 -21.24
C ASP A 226 0.30 -2.22 -20.23
N ILE A 227 1.34 -3.04 -20.54
CA ILE A 227 1.85 -4.10 -19.67
C ILE A 227 3.38 -3.97 -19.49
N GLY A 228 3.94 -4.71 -18.54
CA GLY A 228 5.40 -4.77 -18.29
C GLY A 228 6.00 -3.50 -17.71
N GLY A 229 5.17 -2.56 -17.28
CA GLY A 229 5.56 -1.28 -16.69
C GLY A 229 5.04 -1.09 -15.28
N PHE A 230 5.01 0.18 -14.81
CA PHE A 230 4.47 0.51 -13.50
C PHE A 230 3.48 1.68 -13.53
N VAL A 231 2.60 1.69 -12.53
CA VAL A 231 1.71 2.80 -12.19
C VAL A 231 1.94 3.25 -10.76
N SER A 232 1.72 4.54 -10.46
CA SER A 232 1.91 5.09 -9.13
C SER A 232 1.02 6.30 -8.89
N TRP A 233 0.56 6.48 -7.66
CA TRP A 233 -0.13 7.70 -7.19
C TRP A 233 -0.07 7.84 -5.68
N ASN A 234 -0.39 9.06 -5.20
CA ASN A 234 -0.50 9.43 -3.80
C ASN A 234 -1.72 10.33 -3.64
N THR A 235 -2.73 9.90 -2.89
CA THR A 235 -4.02 10.59 -2.85
C THR A 235 -4.11 11.62 -1.73
N TYR A 236 -4.48 12.86 -2.10
CA TYR A 236 -4.76 13.95 -1.19
C TYR A 236 -6.17 14.52 -1.45
N LYS A 237 -6.79 15.03 -0.39
CA LYS A 237 -8.03 15.80 -0.57
C LYS A 237 -7.77 17.01 -1.45
N MET A 238 -8.66 17.26 -2.41
CA MET A 238 -8.58 18.41 -3.33
C MET A 238 -8.30 19.72 -2.59
N ASN A 239 -7.40 20.52 -3.14
CA ASN A 239 -6.90 21.79 -2.58
C ASN A 239 -6.11 21.68 -1.26
N ASN A 240 -5.67 20.47 -0.88
CA ASN A 240 -4.77 20.30 0.25
C ASN A 240 -3.41 19.76 -0.22
N LEU A 241 -2.38 20.61 -0.12
CA LEU A 241 -1.01 20.23 -0.45
C LEU A 241 -0.27 19.73 0.80
N PRO A 242 0.58 18.71 0.68
CA PRO A 242 1.53 18.37 1.72
C PRO A 242 2.42 19.58 2.07
N LYS A 243 2.72 19.76 3.35
CA LYS A 243 3.62 20.84 3.80
C LYS A 243 5.02 20.72 3.20
N LYS A 244 5.54 19.50 3.08
CA LYS A 244 6.81 19.21 2.41
C LYS A 244 6.51 18.81 0.97
N LYS A 245 7.23 19.39 0.02
CA LYS A 245 7.07 19.14 -1.42
C LYS A 245 7.79 17.88 -1.88
N TRP A 246 7.70 16.80 -1.11
CA TRP A 246 8.40 15.53 -1.36
C TRP A 246 7.93 14.82 -2.65
N PHE A 247 6.73 15.12 -3.10
CA PHE A 247 6.03 14.47 -4.21
C PHE A 247 6.44 14.97 -5.60
N ILE A 248 7.06 16.16 -5.70
CA ILE A 248 7.36 16.82 -6.97
C ILE A 248 8.19 15.92 -7.90
N GLY A 249 7.80 15.87 -9.19
CA GLY A 249 8.43 15.05 -10.22
C GLY A 249 8.11 13.56 -10.14
N GLY A 250 7.27 13.14 -9.18
CA GLY A 250 6.81 11.76 -9.09
C GLY A 250 5.80 11.40 -10.19
N VAL A 251 5.85 10.15 -10.65
CA VAL A 251 4.82 9.59 -11.53
C VAL A 251 3.48 9.63 -10.81
N THR A 252 2.44 10.10 -11.51
CA THR A 252 1.07 10.12 -11.00
C THR A 252 0.13 9.60 -12.08
N THR A 253 -0.29 8.39 -11.93
CA THR A 253 -1.32 7.76 -12.75
C THR A 253 -2.70 8.21 -12.27
N ASN A 254 -3.63 8.45 -13.21
CA ASN A 254 -5.04 8.59 -12.92
C ASN A 254 -5.66 7.17 -12.81
N PRO A 255 -6.01 6.66 -11.60
CA PRO A 255 -6.47 5.29 -11.44
C PRO A 255 -7.94 5.06 -11.88
N ILE A 256 -8.59 6.08 -12.44
CA ILE A 256 -9.92 5.96 -13.05
C ILE A 256 -9.79 5.72 -14.56
N SER A 257 -9.01 6.58 -15.24
CA SER A 257 -8.88 6.50 -16.71
C SER A 257 -7.69 5.67 -17.18
N TRP A 258 -6.65 5.50 -16.34
CA TRP A 258 -5.41 4.76 -16.59
C TRP A 258 -4.57 5.29 -17.76
N ASP A 259 -4.86 6.50 -18.22
CA ASP A 259 -4.20 7.18 -19.32
C ASP A 259 -3.58 8.53 -18.88
N SER A 260 -3.22 9.36 -19.86
CA SER A 260 -2.66 10.69 -19.61
C SER A 260 -3.69 11.76 -19.20
N LYS A 261 -4.97 11.41 -19.06
CA LYS A 261 -6.05 12.31 -18.68
C LYS A 261 -5.83 12.87 -17.27
N LYS A 262 -5.76 14.18 -17.17
CA LYS A 262 -5.46 14.85 -15.88
C LYS A 262 -6.67 15.02 -14.95
N TYR A 263 -7.86 14.72 -15.42
CA TYR A 263 -9.10 14.86 -14.68
C TYR A 263 -10.06 13.74 -15.05
N SER A 264 -10.69 13.13 -14.06
CA SER A 264 -11.82 12.23 -14.26
C SER A 264 -12.98 12.65 -13.40
N GLU A 265 -14.16 12.69 -14.00
CA GLU A 265 -15.40 13.02 -13.34
C GLU A 265 -15.88 11.84 -12.48
N LYS A 266 -16.75 12.13 -11.52
CA LYS A 266 -17.26 11.08 -10.60
C LYS A 266 -18.04 9.98 -11.34
N GLU A 267 -18.66 10.29 -12.49
CA GLU A 267 -19.42 9.35 -13.32
C GLU A 267 -18.52 8.27 -13.95
N GLU A 268 -17.22 8.55 -14.08
CA GLU A 268 -16.22 7.61 -14.59
C GLU A 268 -15.68 6.68 -13.51
N HIS A 269 -15.80 7.05 -12.23
CA HIS A 269 -15.30 6.29 -11.09
C HIS A 269 -16.12 5.03 -10.86
N ARG A 270 -15.50 3.85 -10.99
CA ARG A 270 -16.14 2.53 -10.91
C ARG A 270 -16.61 2.22 -9.50
N GLY A 271 -15.72 2.38 -8.50
CA GLY A 271 -16.17 2.22 -7.13
C GLY A 271 -15.06 2.10 -6.09
N LEU A 272 -15.32 2.70 -4.95
CA LEU A 272 -14.51 2.51 -3.76
C LEU A 272 -15.10 1.42 -2.85
N LEU A 273 -14.23 0.64 -2.21
CA LEU A 273 -14.60 -0.30 -1.16
C LEU A 273 -14.56 0.41 0.20
N TYR A 274 -15.71 0.48 0.88
CA TYR A 274 -15.81 1.14 2.17
C TYR A 274 -15.77 0.15 3.34
N ARG A 275 -15.61 0.67 4.55
CA ARG A 275 -15.47 -0.13 5.79
C ARG A 275 -16.68 -0.99 6.16
N ASP A 276 -17.87 -0.70 5.61
CA ASP A 276 -19.07 -1.53 5.74
C ASP A 276 -19.07 -2.76 4.82
N GLY A 277 -18.07 -2.85 3.91
CA GLY A 277 -17.95 -3.92 2.93
C GLY A 277 -18.67 -3.65 1.62
N GLU A 278 -19.29 -2.47 1.48
CA GLU A 278 -20.04 -2.07 0.29
C GLU A 278 -19.15 -1.31 -0.71
N ILE A 279 -19.47 -1.41 -1.99
CA ILE A 279 -18.82 -0.70 -3.08
C ILE A 279 -19.68 0.50 -3.48
N TYR A 280 -19.09 1.68 -3.42
CA TYR A 280 -19.77 2.93 -3.80
C TYR A 280 -19.23 3.45 -5.12
N SER A 281 -20.01 3.30 -6.18
CA SER A 281 -19.72 3.84 -7.52
C SER A 281 -20.03 5.34 -7.61
N ASN A 282 -19.43 6.03 -8.60
CA ASN A 282 -19.63 7.46 -8.83
C ASN A 282 -19.40 8.31 -7.55
N ALA A 283 -18.46 7.87 -6.72
CA ALA A 283 -18.29 8.42 -5.38
C ALA A 283 -17.35 9.63 -5.32
N LEU A 284 -16.41 9.75 -6.24
CA LEU A 284 -15.38 10.80 -6.23
C LEU A 284 -14.92 11.15 -7.65
N GLU A 285 -14.39 12.35 -7.79
CA GLU A 285 -13.67 12.83 -8.95
C GLU A 285 -12.19 13.02 -8.58
N VAL A 286 -11.31 12.92 -9.55
CA VAL A 286 -9.86 13.09 -9.34
C VAL A 286 -9.25 14.09 -10.29
N ARG A 287 -8.16 14.73 -9.84
CA ARG A 287 -7.32 15.59 -10.64
C ARG A 287 -5.85 15.22 -10.41
N VAL A 288 -5.16 14.87 -11.48
CA VAL A 288 -3.70 14.66 -11.47
C VAL A 288 -3.02 16.02 -11.36
N SER A 289 -2.15 16.14 -10.39
CA SER A 289 -1.25 17.27 -10.19
C SER A 289 0.17 16.73 -10.03
N ASP A 290 1.18 17.58 -10.17
CA ASP A 290 2.58 17.17 -10.11
C ASP A 290 2.87 16.27 -8.87
N GLY A 291 3.09 14.98 -9.12
CA GLY A 291 3.43 13.98 -8.10
C GLY A 291 2.30 13.55 -7.15
N ILE A 292 1.09 14.13 -7.23
CA ILE A 292 -0.05 13.76 -6.38
C ILE A 292 -1.36 13.64 -7.17
N LEU A 293 -2.26 12.84 -6.63
CA LEU A 293 -3.63 12.68 -7.10
C LEU A 293 -4.57 13.41 -6.13
N TRP A 294 -5.22 14.47 -6.56
CA TRP A 294 -6.26 15.12 -5.79
C TRP A 294 -7.59 14.40 -5.97
N SER A 295 -8.24 14.09 -4.85
CA SER A 295 -9.58 13.50 -4.82
C SER A 295 -10.56 14.45 -4.15
N SER A 296 -11.77 14.55 -4.69
CA SER A 296 -12.89 15.16 -3.98
C SER A 296 -13.22 14.35 -2.72
N VAL A 297 -14.04 14.90 -1.82
CA VAL A 297 -14.52 14.14 -0.66
C VAL A 297 -15.51 13.10 -1.14
N PRO A 298 -15.23 11.79 -0.92
CA PRO A 298 -16.09 10.72 -1.42
C PRO A 298 -17.54 10.83 -0.94
N LYS A 299 -18.48 10.52 -1.82
CA LYS A 299 -19.92 10.49 -1.52
C LYS A 299 -20.30 9.13 -0.93
N ILE A 300 -20.08 8.98 0.38
CA ILE A 300 -20.36 7.75 1.14
C ILE A 300 -20.95 8.09 2.51
N PRO A 301 -21.53 7.13 3.25
CA PRO A 301 -21.92 7.32 4.63
C PRO A 301 -20.76 7.84 5.50
N GLY A 302 -21.02 8.85 6.32
CA GLY A 302 -19.96 9.49 7.12
C GLY A 302 -19.06 10.48 6.38
N ARG A 303 -19.44 10.93 5.19
CA ARG A 303 -18.73 11.92 4.37
C ARG A 303 -18.24 13.14 5.15
N PHE A 304 -19.01 13.60 6.15
CA PHE A 304 -18.62 14.72 6.98
C PHE A 304 -17.26 14.50 7.67
N PHE A 305 -17.05 13.32 8.25
CA PHE A 305 -15.78 13.00 8.92
C PHE A 305 -14.63 12.91 7.93
N LEU A 306 -14.88 12.40 6.71
CA LEU A 306 -13.87 12.36 5.66
C LEU A 306 -13.48 13.76 5.16
N SER A 307 -14.41 14.71 5.21
CA SER A 307 -14.11 16.11 4.83
C SER A 307 -13.08 16.77 5.75
N LEU A 308 -12.89 16.27 6.98
CA LEU A 308 -11.89 16.75 7.93
C LEU A 308 -10.50 16.17 7.66
N VAL A 309 -10.42 15.05 6.92
CA VAL A 309 -9.16 14.39 6.55
C VAL A 309 -8.56 15.10 5.34
N LYS A 310 -7.27 15.45 5.42
CA LYS A 310 -6.55 16.15 4.36
C LYS A 310 -5.72 15.22 3.47
N ASN A 311 -5.25 14.12 4.04
CA ASN A 311 -4.42 13.13 3.40
C ASN A 311 -5.17 11.81 3.35
N TYR A 312 -5.42 11.30 2.13
CA TYR A 312 -6.12 10.04 1.89
C TYR A 312 -5.15 8.87 1.65
N HIS A 313 -3.88 9.04 1.98
CA HIS A 313 -2.84 8.03 1.77
C HIS A 313 -3.22 6.62 2.25
N TYR A 314 -3.83 6.49 3.44
CA TYR A 314 -4.26 5.18 3.95
C TYR A 314 -5.35 4.52 3.08
N ALA A 315 -6.00 5.28 2.21
CA ALA A 315 -7.09 4.86 1.33
C ALA A 315 -6.71 4.87 -0.15
N ASP A 316 -5.44 5.07 -0.50
CA ASP A 316 -4.95 5.16 -1.88
C ASP A 316 -5.46 4.01 -2.78
N ILE A 317 -5.63 2.80 -2.23
CA ILE A 317 -6.10 1.63 -2.99
C ILE A 317 -7.63 1.52 -2.91
N ASN A 318 -8.19 1.52 -1.71
CA ASN A 318 -9.62 1.25 -1.57
C ASN A 318 -10.53 2.36 -2.09
N LEU A 319 -10.01 3.60 -2.29
CA LEU A 319 -10.72 4.65 -3.02
C LEU A 319 -10.98 4.29 -4.50
N PHE A 320 -10.15 3.45 -5.09
CA PHE A 320 -10.20 3.03 -6.50
C PHE A 320 -10.29 1.52 -6.65
N TRP A 321 -10.91 0.87 -5.68
CA TRP A 321 -10.90 -0.60 -5.55
C TRP A 321 -11.43 -1.31 -6.80
N LEU A 322 -12.57 -0.88 -7.31
CA LEU A 322 -13.17 -1.50 -8.50
C LEU A 322 -12.45 -1.08 -9.79
N ASP A 323 -11.97 0.18 -9.84
CA ASP A 323 -11.15 0.67 -10.97
C ASP A 323 -9.85 -0.15 -11.10
N ILE A 324 -9.20 -0.48 -9.98
CA ILE A 324 -8.02 -1.36 -9.96
C ILE A 324 -8.39 -2.77 -10.37
N SER A 325 -9.49 -3.31 -9.85
CA SER A 325 -9.95 -4.66 -10.14
C SER A 325 -10.20 -4.87 -11.65
N GLU A 326 -10.92 -3.95 -12.29
CA GLU A 326 -11.20 -4.01 -13.72
C GLU A 326 -9.93 -3.81 -14.56
N ASN A 327 -9.09 -2.83 -14.22
CA ASN A 327 -7.86 -2.57 -14.95
C ASN A 327 -6.85 -3.72 -14.82
N SER A 328 -6.71 -4.31 -13.63
CA SER A 328 -5.81 -5.45 -13.45
C SER A 328 -6.23 -6.66 -14.27
N GLN A 329 -7.54 -6.91 -14.39
CA GLN A 329 -8.06 -7.96 -15.27
C GLN A 329 -7.73 -7.66 -16.74
N ASN A 330 -7.99 -6.42 -17.19
CA ASN A 330 -7.67 -6.01 -18.56
C ASN A 330 -6.17 -6.21 -18.87
N ARG A 331 -5.26 -5.83 -17.96
CA ARG A 331 -3.81 -6.00 -18.14
C ARG A 331 -3.38 -7.47 -18.18
N VAL A 332 -4.02 -8.34 -17.41
CA VAL A 332 -3.79 -9.79 -17.50
C VAL A 332 -4.22 -10.30 -18.87
N ASP A 333 -5.38 -9.88 -19.36
CA ASP A 333 -5.88 -10.28 -20.67
C ASP A 333 -4.97 -9.78 -21.80
N GLN A 334 -4.48 -8.53 -21.72
CA GLN A 334 -3.50 -7.98 -22.67
C GLN A 334 -2.15 -8.74 -22.64
N TRP A 335 -1.69 -9.14 -21.45
CA TRP A 335 -0.47 -9.93 -21.33
C TRP A 335 -0.59 -11.24 -22.12
N TYR A 336 -1.72 -11.94 -21.99
CA TYR A 336 -1.97 -13.18 -22.72
C TYR A 336 -2.17 -12.96 -24.22
N LEU A 337 -2.75 -11.83 -24.65
CA LEU A 337 -2.89 -11.49 -26.07
C LEU A 337 -1.54 -11.24 -26.77
N LEU A 338 -0.56 -10.72 -26.03
CA LEU A 338 0.74 -10.35 -26.59
C LEU A 338 1.80 -11.46 -26.45
N ASN A 339 1.58 -12.46 -25.58
CA ASN A 339 2.58 -13.50 -25.28
C ASN A 339 2.10 -14.93 -25.65
N ASN A 340 0.91 -15.08 -26.23
CA ASN A 340 0.41 -16.30 -26.87
C ASN A 340 0.36 -16.06 -28.37
#